data_dbf87ab2c92a463af6841aaa67ddac2a
#
_entry.id   dbf87ab2c92a463af6841aaa67ddac2a
#
_cell.length_a   1.000
_cell.length_b   1.000
_cell.length_c   1.000
_cell.angle_alpha   90.00
_cell.angle_beta   90.00
_cell.angle_gamma   90.00
#
_symmetry.space_group_name_H-M   'P 1'
#
loop_
_entity.id
_entity.type
_entity.pdbx_description
1 polymer ?
#
loop_
_entity_poly.entity_id
_entity_poly.type
_entity_poly.pdbx_seq_one_letter_code
_entity_poly.pdbx_strand_id
1 'polypeptide(L)'
;LIPKPAARIVSGQIILDGEDLVQLSDQEMREIRGRKISMILQDPQTSLNPVFSIGNQVIEALSISHREGRSAMIRRAVEALRNVRVAAPETRLNDYPHQMSGGMKQRVLGAIAIASVPNVIIADEPTTALDVTIQLQYLRLLKDIQAETGMAIIFITHDFGIVARMCDRVAVMYAGRIVESADVRSLFNNPTHPYTQALIASVPQMDKTDRLFAIDGQPPALFDLPEGCRFADRCVHAQTRCVQEYPGNFQVKEDHSAACWMLDSSWVQTEQEVTT
;
A
#
# COMPACT_ATOMS: atom_id res chain seq x y z
N LEU A 1 13.32 -2.76 -2.48
CA LEU A 1 13.25 -4.20 -2.87
C LEU A 1 13.26 -4.42 -4.40
N ILE A 2 13.93 -3.54 -5.15
CA ILE A 2 14.03 -3.70 -6.61
C ILE A 2 15.10 -4.76 -6.91
N PRO A 3 14.76 -5.86 -7.64
CA PRO A 3 15.72 -6.91 -7.95
C PRO A 3 16.79 -6.40 -8.93
N LYS A 4 18.06 -6.40 -8.52
CA LYS A 4 19.19 -6.14 -9.40
C LYS A 4 19.61 -7.47 -10.08
N PRO A 5 19.98 -7.49 -11.38
CA PRO A 5 20.09 -6.35 -12.33
C PRO A 5 18.78 -6.04 -13.10
N ALA A 6 17.69 -6.72 -12.83
CA ALA A 6 16.46 -6.64 -13.63
C ALA A 6 15.78 -5.25 -13.61
N ALA A 7 15.99 -4.47 -12.53
CA ALA A 7 15.44 -3.13 -12.43
C ALA A 7 16.39 -2.17 -11.70
N ARG A 8 16.23 -0.86 -11.95
CA ARG A 8 17.00 0.20 -11.33
C ARG A 8 16.12 1.44 -11.08
N ILE A 9 16.48 2.24 -10.08
CA ILE A 9 15.92 3.58 -9.90
C ILE A 9 16.65 4.50 -10.88
N VAL A 10 15.89 5.14 -11.79
CA VAL A 10 16.46 6.00 -12.85
C VAL A 10 16.73 7.40 -12.30
N SER A 11 15.80 7.93 -11.48
CA SER A 11 15.89 9.27 -10.91
C SER A 11 14.99 9.37 -9.67
N GLY A 12 15.13 10.48 -8.93
CA GLY A 12 14.35 10.76 -7.73
C GLY A 12 15.10 10.40 -6.44
N GLN A 13 14.46 10.67 -5.31
CA GLN A 13 14.99 10.46 -3.96
C GLN A 13 13.96 9.73 -3.11
N ILE A 14 14.43 8.98 -2.13
CA ILE A 14 13.61 8.35 -1.08
C ILE A 14 14.20 8.81 0.25
N ILE A 15 13.57 9.79 0.85
CA ILE A 15 14.09 10.40 2.10
C ILE A 15 13.42 9.73 3.29
N LEU A 16 14.24 9.20 4.21
CA LEU A 16 13.81 8.69 5.51
C LEU A 16 14.66 9.34 6.60
N ASP A 17 14.05 10.02 7.55
CA ASP A 17 14.72 10.72 8.64
C ASP A 17 15.84 11.67 8.16
N GLY A 18 15.64 12.30 6.99
CA GLY A 18 16.61 13.21 6.36
C GLY A 18 17.69 12.54 5.51
N GLU A 19 17.74 11.22 5.43
CA GLU A 19 18.70 10.42 4.67
C GLU A 19 18.12 9.93 3.35
N ASP A 20 18.82 10.13 2.23
CA ASP A 20 18.38 9.63 0.91
C ASP A 20 18.80 8.16 0.73
N LEU A 21 17.83 7.27 0.82
CA LEU A 21 18.03 5.82 0.71
C LEU A 21 18.51 5.36 -0.66
N VAL A 22 18.32 6.18 -1.72
CA VAL A 22 18.75 5.83 -3.09
C VAL A 22 20.27 5.87 -3.21
N GLN A 23 20.92 6.69 -2.40
CA GLN A 23 22.38 6.86 -2.37
C GLN A 23 23.11 5.82 -1.54
N LEU A 24 22.39 5.05 -0.72
CA LEU A 24 22.98 4.09 0.20
C LEU A 24 23.51 2.85 -0.53
N SER A 25 24.64 2.36 -0.07
CA SER A 25 25.18 1.06 -0.47
C SER A 25 24.31 -0.10 -0.01
N ASP A 26 24.47 -1.28 -0.60
CA ASP A 26 23.72 -2.48 -0.18
C ASP A 26 24.02 -2.86 1.28
N GLN A 27 25.21 -2.52 1.81
CA GLN A 27 25.57 -2.76 3.20
C GLN A 27 24.82 -1.80 4.14
N GLU A 28 24.76 -0.52 3.83
CA GLU A 28 24.01 0.48 4.59
C GLU A 28 22.51 0.18 4.55
N MET A 29 21.98 -0.22 3.38
CA MET A 29 20.60 -0.63 3.24
C MET A 29 20.21 -1.85 4.08
N ARG A 30 21.15 -2.74 4.45
CA ARG A 30 20.89 -3.85 5.39
C ARG A 30 20.61 -3.35 6.81
N GLU A 31 21.21 -2.23 7.22
CA GLU A 31 20.94 -1.60 8.51
C GLU A 31 19.58 -0.88 8.55
N ILE A 32 19.05 -0.51 7.39
CA ILE A 32 17.73 0.13 7.28
C ILE A 32 16.60 -0.92 7.22
N ARG A 33 16.79 -1.96 6.37
CA ARG A 33 15.77 -3.00 6.15
C ARG A 33 15.55 -3.82 7.43
N GLY A 34 14.27 -3.94 7.82
CA GLY A 34 13.85 -4.64 9.02
C GLY A 34 14.03 -3.86 10.32
N ARG A 35 14.87 -2.80 10.35
CA ARG A 35 15.06 -1.94 11.53
C ARG A 35 14.27 -0.63 11.43
N LYS A 36 14.47 0.14 10.34
CA LYS A 36 13.79 1.42 10.11
C LYS A 36 12.58 1.27 9.18
N ILE A 37 12.71 0.42 8.17
CA ILE A 37 11.62 0.10 7.24
C ILE A 37 11.39 -1.41 7.24
N SER A 38 10.15 -1.82 7.41
CA SER A 38 9.72 -3.21 7.27
C SER A 38 8.58 -3.32 6.26
N MET A 39 8.25 -4.54 5.85
CA MET A 39 7.22 -4.79 4.84
C MET A 39 6.37 -6.00 5.21
N ILE A 40 5.06 -5.85 5.05
CA ILE A 40 4.09 -6.95 5.06
C ILE A 40 3.76 -7.25 3.61
N LEU A 41 4.14 -8.45 3.15
CA LEU A 41 3.99 -8.87 1.76
C LEU A 41 2.55 -9.32 1.47
N GLN A 42 2.16 -9.22 0.20
CA GLN A 42 0.80 -9.45 -0.31
C GLN A 42 0.28 -10.87 -0.03
N ASP A 43 1.10 -11.90 -0.21
CA ASP A 43 0.67 -13.29 -0.07
C ASP A 43 1.29 -13.97 1.16
N PRO A 44 0.49 -14.25 2.21
CA PRO A 44 0.98 -14.94 3.40
C PRO A 44 1.34 -16.41 3.14
N GLN A 45 0.88 -17.00 2.04
CA GLN A 45 1.17 -18.42 1.73
C GLN A 45 2.61 -18.59 1.25
N THR A 46 3.09 -17.65 0.44
CA THR A 46 4.42 -17.69 -0.17
C THR A 46 5.47 -16.92 0.65
N SER A 47 5.05 -16.04 1.56
CA SER A 47 5.95 -15.20 2.35
C SER A 47 6.60 -15.92 3.53
N LEU A 48 5.93 -16.94 4.09
CA LEU A 48 6.49 -17.78 5.14
C LEU A 48 7.20 -18.99 4.54
N ASN A 49 8.43 -19.27 4.99
CA ASN A 49 9.18 -20.42 4.54
C ASN A 49 8.60 -21.70 5.13
N PRO A 50 8.08 -22.66 4.33
CA PRO A 50 7.36 -23.84 4.83
C PRO A 50 8.24 -24.85 5.56
N VAL A 51 9.57 -24.80 5.40
CA VAL A 51 10.50 -25.76 6.04
C VAL A 51 10.99 -25.30 7.41
N PHE A 52 10.70 -24.07 7.81
CA PHE A 52 11.02 -23.54 9.13
C PHE A 52 9.78 -23.38 10.00
N SER A 53 9.94 -23.63 11.31
CA SER A 53 8.85 -23.35 12.26
C SER A 53 8.59 -21.86 12.37
N ILE A 54 7.40 -21.49 12.82
CA ILE A 54 7.00 -20.10 13.06
C ILE A 54 7.98 -19.42 14.04
N GLY A 55 8.34 -20.11 15.11
CA GLY A 55 9.29 -19.61 16.10
C GLY A 55 10.65 -19.27 15.49
N ASN A 56 11.16 -20.11 14.60
CA ASN A 56 12.45 -19.84 13.95
C ASN A 56 12.38 -18.56 13.11
N GLN A 57 11.32 -18.36 12.34
CA GLN A 57 11.16 -17.20 11.46
C GLN A 57 10.94 -15.89 12.25
N VAL A 58 10.16 -15.94 13.34
CA VAL A 58 9.98 -14.77 14.23
C VAL A 58 11.28 -14.44 14.97
N ILE A 59 12.02 -15.44 15.47
CA ILE A 59 13.30 -15.23 16.14
C ILE A 59 14.34 -14.66 15.18
N GLU A 60 14.38 -15.12 13.93
CA GLU A 60 15.26 -14.57 12.89
C GLU A 60 15.01 -13.08 12.70
N ALA A 61 13.75 -12.66 12.56
CA ALA A 61 13.38 -11.25 12.43
C ALA A 61 13.78 -10.44 13.68
N LEU A 62 13.53 -10.96 14.88
CA LEU A 62 13.93 -10.32 16.12
C LEU A 62 15.47 -10.17 16.25
N SER A 63 16.26 -11.11 15.70
CA SER A 63 17.72 -11.10 15.77
C SER A 63 18.37 -9.93 15.02
N ILE A 64 17.61 -9.27 14.14
CA ILE A 64 18.05 -8.05 13.44
C ILE A 64 18.34 -6.92 14.45
N SER A 65 17.51 -6.80 15.50
CA SER A 65 17.58 -5.72 16.49
C SER A 65 18.03 -6.19 17.88
N HIS A 66 17.91 -7.48 18.18
CA HIS A 66 18.18 -8.05 19.50
C HIS A 66 19.27 -9.12 19.42
N ARG A 67 20.31 -8.99 20.26
CA ARG A 67 21.39 -9.97 20.38
C ARG A 67 21.37 -10.57 21.79
N GLU A 68 20.38 -11.40 22.06
CA GLU A 68 20.15 -12.01 23.36
C GLU A 68 20.30 -13.53 23.28
N GLY A 69 20.41 -14.18 24.44
CA GLY A 69 20.47 -15.64 24.52
C GLY A 69 19.13 -16.27 24.07
N ARG A 70 19.21 -17.55 23.63
CA ARG A 70 18.08 -18.29 23.04
C ARG A 70 16.79 -18.22 23.87
N SER A 71 16.87 -18.36 25.19
CA SER A 71 15.70 -18.32 26.07
C SER A 71 15.01 -16.96 26.08
N ALA A 72 15.78 -15.86 26.01
CA ALA A 72 15.23 -14.52 25.92
C ALA A 72 14.56 -14.28 24.57
N MET A 73 15.20 -14.74 23.48
CA MET A 73 14.62 -14.64 22.11
C MET A 73 13.30 -15.43 21.99
N ILE A 74 13.19 -16.60 22.60
CA ILE A 74 11.94 -17.37 22.64
C ILE A 74 10.85 -16.58 23.37
N ARG A 75 11.14 -15.98 24.53
CA ARG A 75 10.17 -15.14 25.25
C ARG A 75 9.69 -13.96 24.41
N ARG A 76 10.62 -13.27 23.73
CA ARG A 76 10.26 -12.17 22.80
C ARG A 76 9.42 -12.65 21.63
N ALA A 77 9.70 -13.82 21.07
CA ALA A 77 8.91 -14.37 19.98
C ALA A 77 7.48 -14.69 20.43
N VAL A 78 7.31 -15.26 21.63
CA VAL A 78 5.98 -15.45 22.25
C VAL A 78 5.26 -14.11 22.41
N GLU A 79 5.94 -13.10 22.92
CA GLU A 79 5.38 -11.76 23.11
C GLU A 79 4.98 -11.11 21.77
N ALA A 80 5.83 -11.19 20.74
CA ALA A 80 5.54 -10.70 19.41
C ALA A 80 4.28 -11.36 18.82
N LEU A 81 4.13 -12.68 18.96
CA LEU A 81 2.93 -13.40 18.53
C LEU A 81 1.69 -13.02 19.36
N ARG A 82 1.86 -12.74 20.64
CA ARG A 82 0.78 -12.29 21.54
C ARG A 82 0.30 -10.89 21.14
N ASN A 83 1.21 -9.98 20.82
CA ASN A 83 0.91 -8.61 20.40
C ASN A 83 0.07 -8.58 19.12
N VAL A 84 0.29 -9.54 18.20
CA VAL A 84 -0.56 -9.68 17.01
C VAL A 84 -1.76 -10.60 17.23
N ARG A 85 -2.09 -10.94 18.50
CA ARG A 85 -3.27 -11.72 18.88
C ARG A 85 -3.32 -13.13 18.26
N VAL A 86 -2.17 -13.79 18.11
CA VAL A 86 -2.11 -15.22 17.79
C VAL A 86 -2.50 -16.02 19.03
N ALA A 87 -3.48 -16.92 18.89
CA ALA A 87 -3.94 -17.76 20.01
C ALA A 87 -2.89 -18.81 20.39
N ALA A 88 -2.68 -19.03 21.70
CA ALA A 88 -1.73 -19.97 22.26
C ALA A 88 -0.30 -19.82 21.67
N PRO A 89 0.31 -18.63 21.76
CA PRO A 89 1.57 -18.33 21.07
C PRO A 89 2.72 -19.24 21.48
N GLU A 90 2.74 -19.74 22.73
CA GLU A 90 3.77 -20.65 23.25
C GLU A 90 3.83 -21.97 22.49
N THR A 91 2.68 -22.53 22.12
CA THR A 91 2.61 -23.76 21.35
C THR A 91 2.84 -23.50 19.86
N ARG A 92 2.34 -22.36 19.35
CA ARG A 92 2.45 -21.99 17.93
C ARG A 92 3.87 -21.73 17.44
N LEU A 93 4.82 -21.45 18.33
CA LEU A 93 6.24 -21.35 17.96
C LEU A 93 6.77 -22.61 17.27
N ASN A 94 6.25 -23.78 17.63
CA ASN A 94 6.70 -25.06 17.09
C ASN A 94 5.93 -25.47 15.81
N ASP A 95 4.83 -24.78 15.51
CA ASP A 95 4.05 -25.05 14.32
C ASP A 95 4.79 -24.60 13.05
N TYR A 96 4.43 -25.22 11.93
CA TYR A 96 4.89 -24.84 10.60
C TYR A 96 3.79 -24.07 9.86
N PRO A 97 4.13 -23.28 8.83
CA PRO A 97 3.15 -22.50 8.09
C PRO A 97 1.94 -23.28 7.59
N HIS A 98 2.12 -24.51 7.15
CA HIS A 98 1.02 -25.36 6.65
C HIS A 98 0.01 -25.79 7.74
N GLN A 99 0.36 -25.64 9.02
CA GLN A 99 -0.52 -25.95 10.16
C GLN A 99 -1.34 -24.73 10.60
N MET A 100 -1.21 -23.58 9.92
CA MET A 100 -1.88 -22.34 10.26
C MET A 100 -2.95 -21.95 9.25
N SER A 101 -4.03 -21.32 9.73
CA SER A 101 -5.00 -20.65 8.87
C SER A 101 -4.41 -19.42 8.19
N GLY A 102 -5.03 -18.94 7.09
CA GLY A 102 -4.58 -17.73 6.38
C GLY A 102 -4.48 -16.50 7.30
N GLY A 103 -5.49 -16.30 8.14
CA GLY A 103 -5.48 -15.18 9.11
C GLY A 103 -4.41 -15.31 10.19
N MET A 104 -4.05 -16.53 10.61
CA MET A 104 -2.93 -16.76 11.52
C MET A 104 -1.60 -16.48 10.85
N LYS A 105 -1.38 -16.92 9.61
CA LYS A 105 -0.18 -16.63 8.83
C LYS A 105 0.00 -15.11 8.65
N GLN A 106 -1.09 -14.40 8.34
CA GLN A 106 -1.05 -12.95 8.18
C GLN A 106 -0.64 -12.24 9.49
N ARG A 107 -1.15 -12.70 10.65
CA ARG A 107 -0.73 -12.19 11.95
C ARG A 107 0.74 -12.48 12.24
N VAL A 108 1.24 -13.66 11.88
CA VAL A 108 2.68 -14.00 12.01
C VAL A 108 3.53 -13.08 11.14
N LEU A 109 3.13 -12.81 9.89
CA LEU A 109 3.82 -11.83 9.04
C LEU A 109 3.80 -10.42 9.65
N GLY A 110 2.67 -10.02 10.24
CA GLY A 110 2.59 -8.80 11.02
C GLY A 110 3.59 -8.79 12.19
N ALA A 111 3.67 -9.89 12.98
CA ALA A 111 4.65 -10.01 14.07
C ALA A 111 6.10 -9.87 13.58
N ILE A 112 6.43 -10.51 12.46
CA ILE A 112 7.75 -10.42 11.83
C ILE A 112 8.03 -8.97 11.39
N ALA A 113 7.08 -8.31 10.76
CA ALA A 113 7.24 -6.94 10.27
C ALA A 113 7.44 -5.92 11.39
N ILE A 114 6.77 -6.10 12.54
CA ILE A 114 6.88 -5.18 13.69
C ILE A 114 7.95 -5.58 14.71
N ALA A 115 8.62 -6.72 14.52
CA ALA A 115 9.56 -7.29 15.48
C ALA A 115 10.65 -6.32 15.98
N SER A 116 11.09 -5.41 15.12
CA SER A 116 12.10 -4.40 15.41
C SER A 116 11.54 -3.01 15.71
N VAL A 117 10.22 -2.87 15.81
CA VAL A 117 9.52 -1.58 15.97
C VAL A 117 10.03 -0.55 14.93
N PRO A 118 9.81 -0.79 13.62
CA PRO A 118 10.33 0.08 12.56
C PRO A 118 9.64 1.44 12.56
N ASN A 119 10.31 2.46 11.97
CA ASN A 119 9.72 3.78 11.78
C ASN A 119 8.58 3.75 10.74
N VAL A 120 8.74 2.88 9.72
CA VAL A 120 7.79 2.76 8.61
C VAL A 120 7.50 1.29 8.29
N ILE A 121 6.22 0.96 8.15
CA ILE A 121 5.78 -0.32 7.59
C ILE A 121 5.14 -0.06 6.22
N ILE A 122 5.56 -0.83 5.22
CA ILE A 122 4.90 -0.92 3.92
C ILE A 122 3.98 -2.16 3.97
N ALA A 123 2.68 -1.95 3.93
CA ALA A 123 1.67 -3.01 3.93
C ALA A 123 1.11 -3.17 2.50
N ASP A 124 1.59 -4.18 1.79
CA ASP A 124 1.24 -4.44 0.40
C ASP A 124 0.08 -5.44 0.36
N GLU A 125 -1.11 -4.94 0.08
CA GLU A 125 -2.38 -5.68 0.09
C GLU A 125 -2.53 -6.66 1.27
N PRO A 126 -2.34 -6.22 2.51
CA PRO A 126 -2.14 -7.13 3.65
C PRO A 126 -3.39 -7.91 4.06
N THR A 127 -4.51 -7.71 3.38
CA THR A 127 -5.80 -8.32 3.74
C THR A 127 -6.50 -9.06 2.60
N THR A 128 -5.92 -9.11 1.41
CA THR A 128 -6.54 -9.69 0.19
C THR A 128 -6.93 -11.17 0.35
N ALA A 129 -6.18 -11.93 1.15
CA ALA A 129 -6.44 -13.37 1.38
C ALA A 129 -7.32 -13.63 2.63
N LEU A 130 -7.95 -12.62 3.21
CA LEU A 130 -8.72 -12.72 4.45
C LEU A 130 -10.22 -12.53 4.20
N ASP A 131 -11.04 -13.26 4.95
CA ASP A 131 -12.47 -12.94 5.03
C ASP A 131 -12.71 -11.60 5.73
N VAL A 132 -13.87 -10.97 5.48
CA VAL A 132 -14.19 -9.61 5.93
C VAL A 132 -14.04 -9.44 7.46
N THR A 133 -14.41 -10.47 8.23
CA THR A 133 -14.34 -10.40 9.70
C THR A 133 -12.91 -10.39 10.18
N ILE A 134 -12.07 -11.29 9.67
CA ILE A 134 -10.64 -11.36 10.00
C ILE A 134 -9.92 -10.12 9.47
N GLN A 135 -10.25 -9.65 8.26
CA GLN A 135 -9.75 -8.41 7.70
C GLN A 135 -9.97 -7.23 8.66
N LEU A 136 -11.20 -7.02 9.13
CA LEU A 136 -11.50 -5.92 10.05
C LEU A 136 -10.74 -6.05 11.39
N GLN A 137 -10.59 -7.26 11.91
CA GLN A 137 -9.81 -7.49 13.13
C GLN A 137 -8.32 -7.18 12.92
N TYR A 138 -7.77 -7.55 11.75
CA TYR A 138 -6.38 -7.30 11.41
C TYR A 138 -6.09 -5.81 11.20
N LEU A 139 -6.99 -5.09 10.52
CA LEU A 139 -6.88 -3.64 10.34
C LEU A 139 -6.93 -2.89 11.68
N ARG A 140 -7.83 -3.28 12.59
CA ARG A 140 -7.87 -2.72 13.95
C ARG A 140 -6.57 -2.98 14.71
N LEU A 141 -6.04 -4.20 14.60
CA LEU A 141 -4.77 -4.55 15.21
C LEU A 141 -3.63 -3.65 14.72
N LEU A 142 -3.50 -3.43 13.41
CA LEU A 142 -2.48 -2.54 12.84
C LEU A 142 -2.64 -1.10 13.33
N LYS A 143 -3.88 -0.62 13.47
CA LYS A 143 -4.17 0.72 13.98
C LYS A 143 -3.83 0.87 15.48
N ASP A 144 -4.12 -0.16 16.27
CA ASP A 144 -3.75 -0.20 17.70
C ASP A 144 -2.22 -0.14 17.85
N ILE A 145 -1.49 -0.96 17.09
CA ILE A 145 -0.02 -0.99 17.09
C ILE A 145 0.55 0.36 16.63
N GLN A 146 -0.03 0.97 15.58
CA GLN A 146 0.38 2.31 15.11
C GLN A 146 0.24 3.35 16.21
N ALA A 147 -0.89 3.35 16.92
CA ALA A 147 -1.16 4.28 18.02
C ALA A 147 -0.19 4.10 19.20
N GLU A 148 0.19 2.86 19.51
CA GLU A 148 1.11 2.53 20.61
C GLU A 148 2.57 2.87 20.26
N THR A 149 2.99 2.68 19.00
CA THR A 149 4.40 2.80 18.59
C THR A 149 4.73 4.11 17.89
N GLY A 150 3.73 4.82 17.35
CA GLY A 150 3.92 6.01 16.54
C GLY A 150 4.49 5.75 15.14
N MET A 151 4.57 4.48 14.68
CA MET A 151 5.07 4.13 13.36
C MET A 151 4.18 4.64 12.24
N ALA A 152 4.78 5.01 11.10
CA ALA A 152 4.03 5.31 9.89
C ALA A 152 3.69 4.02 9.13
N ILE A 153 2.50 3.95 8.52
CA ILE A 153 2.09 2.83 7.68
C ILE A 153 1.80 3.35 6.27
N ILE A 154 2.53 2.84 5.27
CA ILE A 154 2.21 3.01 3.86
C ILE A 154 1.35 1.83 3.45
N PHE A 155 0.06 2.08 3.20
CA PHE A 155 -0.91 1.07 2.84
C PHE A 155 -1.07 1.01 1.31
N ILE A 156 -0.79 -0.13 0.68
CA ILE A 156 -1.06 -0.35 -0.74
C ILE A 156 -2.30 -1.24 -0.81
N THR A 157 -3.35 -0.76 -1.45
CA THR A 157 -4.61 -1.49 -1.58
C THR A 157 -5.44 -0.95 -2.75
N HIS A 158 -6.31 -1.80 -3.28
CA HIS A 158 -7.37 -1.41 -4.22
C HIS A 158 -8.75 -1.25 -3.54
N ASP A 159 -8.85 -1.46 -2.23
CA ASP A 159 -10.09 -1.38 -1.45
C ASP A 159 -10.27 0.02 -0.83
N PHE A 160 -11.19 0.80 -1.38
CA PHE A 160 -11.52 2.14 -0.87
C PHE A 160 -12.11 2.13 0.55
N GLY A 161 -12.76 1.05 0.97
CA GLY A 161 -13.26 0.89 2.33
C GLY A 161 -12.13 0.80 3.35
N ILE A 162 -11.02 0.14 2.98
CA ILE A 162 -9.80 0.12 3.78
C ILE A 162 -9.17 1.51 3.84
N VAL A 163 -9.01 2.16 2.68
CA VAL A 163 -8.44 3.52 2.59
C VAL A 163 -9.18 4.48 3.51
N ALA A 164 -10.51 4.52 3.43
CA ALA A 164 -11.35 5.40 4.24
C ALA A 164 -11.20 5.19 5.77
N ARG A 165 -10.83 3.97 6.19
CA ARG A 165 -10.70 3.60 7.61
C ARG A 165 -9.30 3.74 8.17
N MET A 166 -8.29 3.50 7.33
CA MET A 166 -6.91 3.36 7.77
C MET A 166 -6.06 4.58 7.51
N CYS A 167 -6.31 5.29 6.40
CA CYS A 167 -5.39 6.29 5.89
C CYS A 167 -5.79 7.71 6.30
N ASP A 168 -4.79 8.55 6.54
CA ASP A 168 -4.96 9.99 6.72
C ASP A 168 -4.83 10.71 5.36
N ARG A 169 -3.93 10.22 4.51
CA ARG A 169 -3.65 10.72 3.15
C ARG A 169 -3.71 9.60 2.13
N VAL A 170 -4.08 9.94 0.92
CA VAL A 170 -4.21 9.00 -0.20
C VAL A 170 -3.46 9.52 -1.42
N ALA A 171 -2.76 8.62 -2.10
CA ALA A 171 -2.20 8.86 -3.42
C ALA A 171 -2.81 7.84 -4.39
N VAL A 172 -3.60 8.32 -5.35
CA VAL A 172 -4.19 7.48 -6.40
C VAL A 172 -3.19 7.31 -7.52
N MET A 173 -2.91 6.05 -7.88
CA MET A 173 -1.95 5.72 -8.94
C MET A 173 -2.66 5.10 -10.14
N TYR A 174 -2.30 5.54 -11.34
CA TYR A 174 -2.74 4.94 -12.59
C TYR A 174 -1.55 4.71 -13.52
N ALA A 175 -1.44 3.47 -14.03
CA ALA A 175 -0.37 3.07 -14.95
C ALA A 175 1.03 3.56 -14.54
N GLY A 176 1.38 3.47 -13.24
CA GLY A 176 2.70 3.84 -12.70
C GLY A 176 2.92 5.34 -12.44
N ARG A 177 1.86 6.19 -12.49
CA ARG A 177 1.92 7.61 -12.13
C ARG A 177 0.90 7.93 -11.03
N ILE A 178 1.28 8.77 -10.09
CA ILE A 178 0.33 9.37 -9.15
C ILE A 178 -0.47 10.41 -9.93
N VAL A 179 -1.78 10.22 -10.00
CA VAL A 179 -2.71 11.10 -10.72
C VAL A 179 -3.44 12.06 -9.80
N GLU A 180 -3.59 11.70 -8.53
CA GLU A 180 -4.20 12.57 -7.51
C GLU A 180 -3.66 12.21 -6.12
N SER A 181 -3.44 13.22 -5.27
CA SER A 181 -3.04 13.04 -3.88
C SER A 181 -3.76 14.06 -3.01
N ALA A 182 -4.39 13.60 -1.93
CA ALA A 182 -5.13 14.44 -0.99
C ALA A 182 -5.22 13.81 0.40
N ASP A 183 -5.72 14.55 1.38
CA ASP A 183 -6.26 13.94 2.58
C ASP A 183 -7.48 13.06 2.23
N VAL A 184 -7.73 12.03 3.05
CA VAL A 184 -8.75 11.03 2.75
C VAL A 184 -10.14 11.65 2.57
N ARG A 185 -10.52 12.63 3.40
CA ARG A 185 -11.86 13.27 3.34
C ARG A 185 -12.01 14.11 2.08
N SER A 186 -11.00 14.87 1.72
CA SER A 186 -10.99 15.67 0.48
C SER A 186 -11.08 14.77 -0.74
N LEU A 187 -10.35 13.66 -0.79
CA LEU A 187 -10.39 12.74 -1.92
C LEU A 187 -11.79 12.14 -2.13
N PHE A 188 -12.45 11.68 -1.05
CA PHE A 188 -13.77 11.05 -1.14
C PHE A 188 -14.89 12.05 -1.42
N ASN A 189 -14.82 13.27 -0.87
CA ASN A 189 -15.86 14.28 -1.04
C ASN A 189 -15.72 15.11 -2.32
N ASN A 190 -14.49 15.34 -2.77
CA ASN A 190 -14.20 16.20 -3.92
C ASN A 190 -13.06 15.60 -4.77
N PRO A 191 -13.24 14.39 -5.34
CA PRO A 191 -12.27 13.80 -6.24
C PRO A 191 -12.14 14.69 -7.48
N THR A 192 -10.91 14.97 -7.89
CA THR A 192 -10.64 15.95 -8.94
C THR A 192 -10.24 15.29 -10.26
N HIS A 193 -9.38 14.25 -10.20
CA HIS A 193 -8.97 13.55 -11.41
C HIS A 193 -10.10 12.62 -11.90
N PRO A 194 -10.44 12.60 -13.21
CA PRO A 194 -11.53 11.76 -13.76
C PRO A 194 -11.39 10.26 -13.43
N TYR A 195 -10.16 9.74 -13.36
CA TYR A 195 -9.93 8.36 -12.92
C TYR A 195 -10.36 8.13 -11.46
N THR A 196 -10.02 9.05 -10.56
CA THR A 196 -10.42 8.97 -9.13
C THR A 196 -11.93 9.04 -8.99
N GLN A 197 -12.58 9.93 -9.73
CA GLN A 197 -14.05 10.04 -9.78
C GLN A 197 -14.69 8.74 -10.23
N ALA A 198 -14.18 8.16 -11.32
CA ALA A 198 -14.65 6.90 -11.87
C ALA A 198 -14.43 5.72 -10.91
N LEU A 199 -13.28 5.66 -10.23
CA LEU A 199 -13.02 4.65 -9.21
C LEU A 199 -13.99 4.74 -8.04
N ILE A 200 -14.22 5.93 -7.50
CA ILE A 200 -15.17 6.14 -6.38
C ILE A 200 -16.59 5.82 -6.83
N ALA A 201 -16.98 6.18 -8.05
CA ALA A 201 -18.29 5.86 -8.60
C ALA A 201 -18.49 4.34 -8.82
N SER A 202 -17.42 3.58 -9.02
CA SER A 202 -17.47 2.12 -9.18
C SER A 202 -17.63 1.35 -7.86
N VAL A 203 -17.48 2.03 -6.70
CA VAL A 203 -17.66 1.39 -5.39
C VAL A 203 -19.15 1.13 -5.14
N PRO A 204 -19.57 -0.13 -4.87
CA PRO A 204 -20.94 -0.45 -4.56
C PRO A 204 -21.48 0.34 -3.37
N GLN A 205 -22.62 0.98 -3.52
CA GLN A 205 -23.35 1.67 -2.43
C GLN A 205 -24.53 0.81 -2.00
N MET A 206 -24.66 0.56 -0.69
CA MET A 206 -25.70 -0.35 -0.16
C MET A 206 -27.13 0.17 -0.43
N ASP A 207 -27.29 1.48 -0.60
CA ASP A 207 -28.60 2.12 -0.80
C ASP A 207 -28.99 2.29 -2.28
N LYS A 208 -28.13 1.89 -3.22
CA LYS A 208 -28.39 1.98 -4.65
C LYS A 208 -28.48 0.59 -5.27
N THR A 209 -29.60 0.33 -5.94
CA THR A 209 -29.85 -0.87 -6.73
C THR A 209 -29.49 -0.71 -8.20
N ASP A 210 -28.91 0.43 -8.56
CA ASP A 210 -28.52 0.74 -9.93
C ASP A 210 -27.38 -0.15 -10.41
N ARG A 211 -27.25 -0.27 -11.73
CA ARG A 211 -26.15 -0.99 -12.37
C ARG A 211 -24.83 -0.37 -11.93
N LEU A 212 -23.88 -1.21 -11.49
CA LEU A 212 -22.54 -0.76 -11.11
C LEU A 212 -21.87 -0.03 -12.27
N PHE A 213 -21.31 1.13 -11.98
CA PHE A 213 -20.49 1.87 -12.93
C PHE A 213 -19.18 1.11 -13.17
N ALA A 214 -18.86 0.86 -14.43
CA ALA A 214 -17.59 0.26 -14.83
C ALA A 214 -16.80 1.26 -15.67
N ILE A 215 -15.51 1.33 -15.48
CA ILE A 215 -14.62 2.16 -16.30
C ILE A 215 -14.34 1.40 -17.59
N ASP A 216 -14.85 1.90 -18.72
CA ASP A 216 -14.66 1.28 -20.02
C ASP A 216 -13.19 1.25 -20.46
N GLY A 217 -12.86 0.31 -21.37
CA GLY A 217 -11.52 0.13 -21.94
C GLY A 217 -10.53 -0.55 -20.99
N GLN A 218 -9.29 -0.69 -21.46
CA GLN A 218 -8.19 -1.35 -20.74
C GLN A 218 -7.12 -0.33 -20.37
N PRO A 219 -6.40 -0.51 -19.24
CA PRO A 219 -5.20 0.28 -18.95
C PRO A 219 -4.15 0.11 -20.08
N PRO A 220 -3.32 1.13 -20.34
CA PRO A 220 -2.25 1.01 -21.32
C PRO A 220 -1.23 -0.03 -20.88
N ALA A 221 -0.61 -0.71 -21.85
CA ALA A 221 0.47 -1.65 -21.57
C ALA A 221 1.68 -0.89 -21.00
N LEU A 222 2.29 -1.40 -19.93
CA LEU A 222 3.39 -0.71 -19.24
C LEU A 222 4.67 -0.60 -20.09
N PHE A 223 4.80 -1.41 -21.15
CA PHE A 223 5.91 -1.35 -22.10
C PHE A 223 5.62 -0.42 -23.31
N ASP A 224 4.38 0.07 -23.44
CA ASP A 224 3.94 0.97 -24.52
C ASP A 224 3.04 2.05 -23.91
N LEU A 225 3.65 2.95 -23.16
CA LEU A 225 2.93 4.01 -22.46
C LEU A 225 2.78 5.24 -23.36
N PRO A 226 1.60 5.88 -23.41
CA PRO A 226 1.39 7.11 -24.15
C PRO A 226 2.26 8.25 -23.62
N GLU A 227 2.68 9.17 -24.50
CA GLU A 227 3.41 10.39 -24.14
C GLU A 227 2.57 11.33 -23.29
N GLY A 228 1.26 11.41 -23.58
CA GLY A 228 0.29 12.22 -22.85
C GLY A 228 -0.25 11.59 -21.57
N CYS A 229 -1.42 12.05 -21.16
CA CYS A 229 -2.12 11.51 -19.99
C CYS A 229 -2.42 10.02 -20.21
N ARG A 230 -1.94 9.16 -19.31
CA ARG A 230 -2.11 7.70 -19.42
C ARG A 230 -3.56 7.23 -19.31
N PHE A 231 -4.45 8.08 -18.80
CA PHE A 231 -5.88 7.83 -18.71
C PHE A 231 -6.67 8.41 -19.89
N ALA A 232 -6.05 9.12 -20.83
CA ALA A 232 -6.74 9.85 -21.92
C ALA A 232 -7.72 8.97 -22.71
N ASP A 233 -7.32 7.76 -23.11
CA ASP A 233 -8.16 6.85 -23.92
C ASP A 233 -9.43 6.37 -23.20
N ARG A 234 -9.50 6.51 -21.88
CA ARG A 234 -10.62 6.10 -21.05
C ARG A 234 -11.32 7.29 -20.38
N CYS A 235 -10.83 8.49 -20.63
CA CYS A 235 -11.35 9.71 -20.03
C CYS A 235 -12.45 10.33 -20.86
N VAL A 236 -13.64 10.47 -20.28
CA VAL A 236 -14.80 11.11 -20.95
C VAL A 236 -14.57 12.60 -21.24
N HIS A 237 -13.56 13.21 -20.62
CA HIS A 237 -13.18 14.62 -20.80
C HIS A 237 -11.92 14.77 -21.64
N ALA A 238 -11.43 13.71 -22.29
CA ALA A 238 -10.17 13.78 -23.04
C ALA A 238 -10.24 14.78 -24.21
N GLN A 239 -9.20 15.57 -24.34
CA GLN A 239 -8.96 16.49 -25.46
C GLN A 239 -7.63 16.19 -26.13
N THR A 240 -7.38 16.74 -27.30
CA THR A 240 -6.15 16.57 -28.07
C THR A 240 -4.89 16.78 -27.22
N ARG A 241 -4.88 17.81 -26.36
CA ARG A 241 -3.75 18.08 -25.43
C ARG A 241 -3.50 16.91 -24.47
N CYS A 242 -4.55 16.24 -24.00
CA CYS A 242 -4.40 15.09 -23.10
C CYS A 242 -3.65 13.92 -23.74
N VAL A 243 -3.78 13.76 -25.07
CA VAL A 243 -3.08 12.69 -25.82
C VAL A 243 -1.62 13.08 -26.10
N GLN A 244 -1.38 14.36 -26.37
CA GLN A 244 -0.08 14.86 -26.82
C GLN A 244 0.92 15.13 -25.68
N GLU A 245 0.44 15.54 -24.53
CA GLU A 245 1.29 16.01 -23.43
C GLU A 245 0.78 15.49 -22.07
N TYR A 246 1.74 15.05 -21.23
CA TYR A 246 1.41 14.63 -19.87
C TYR A 246 1.15 15.87 -18.99
N PRO A 247 0.02 15.94 -18.24
CA PRO A 247 -0.30 17.09 -17.41
C PRO A 247 0.70 17.24 -16.25
N GLY A 248 1.00 18.48 -15.90
CA GLY A 248 1.70 18.80 -14.66
C GLY A 248 0.86 18.43 -13.43
N ASN A 249 1.49 18.48 -12.26
CA ASN A 249 0.77 18.32 -11.00
C ASN A 249 0.24 19.69 -10.56
N PHE A 250 -1.07 19.88 -10.63
CA PHE A 250 -1.76 21.13 -10.28
C PHE A 250 -2.22 21.07 -8.82
N GLN A 251 -2.00 22.16 -8.08
CA GLN A 251 -2.50 22.31 -6.73
C GLN A 251 -3.99 22.68 -6.75
N VAL A 252 -4.83 21.88 -6.12
CA VAL A 252 -6.29 22.11 -5.99
C VAL A 252 -6.56 22.91 -4.70
N LYS A 253 -5.95 22.45 -3.61
CA LYS A 253 -5.97 23.09 -2.27
C LYS A 253 -4.66 22.79 -1.56
N GLU A 254 -4.46 23.36 -0.37
CA GLU A 254 -3.43 22.86 0.53
C GLU A 254 -3.59 21.35 0.70
N ASP A 255 -2.50 20.59 0.53
CA ASP A 255 -2.47 19.12 0.61
C ASP A 255 -3.34 18.34 -0.41
N HIS A 256 -3.90 18.99 -1.43
CA HIS A 256 -4.65 18.32 -2.50
C HIS A 256 -4.10 18.73 -3.87
N SER A 257 -3.58 17.78 -4.61
CA SER A 257 -3.05 17.99 -5.96
C SER A 257 -3.49 16.90 -6.92
N ALA A 258 -3.62 17.24 -8.22
CA ALA A 258 -3.96 16.30 -9.26
C ALA A 258 -3.25 16.60 -10.58
N ALA A 259 -2.91 15.54 -11.31
CA ALA A 259 -2.28 15.62 -12.63
C ALA A 259 -3.36 15.57 -13.73
N CYS A 260 -4.05 16.68 -13.95
CA CYS A 260 -5.14 16.75 -14.93
C CYS A 260 -5.19 18.14 -15.60
N TRP A 261 -5.27 18.17 -16.94
CA TRP A 261 -5.37 19.40 -17.71
C TRP A 261 -6.63 20.21 -17.42
N MET A 262 -7.70 19.58 -16.92
CA MET A 262 -8.92 20.29 -16.50
C MET A 262 -8.68 21.34 -15.39
N LEU A 263 -7.54 21.27 -14.73
CA LEU A 263 -7.13 22.23 -13.68
C LEU A 263 -6.26 23.38 -14.21
N ASP A 264 -5.84 23.30 -15.46
CA ASP A 264 -5.11 24.37 -16.12
C ASP A 264 -6.08 25.53 -16.42
N SER A 265 -5.67 26.77 -16.15
CA SER A 265 -6.47 27.98 -16.40
C SER A 265 -6.84 28.17 -17.89
N SER A 266 -6.12 27.53 -18.79
CA SER A 266 -6.39 27.54 -20.24
C SER A 266 -7.38 26.47 -20.70
N TRP A 267 -7.89 25.62 -19.78
CA TRP A 267 -8.84 24.57 -20.12
C TRP A 267 -10.18 25.16 -20.51
N VAL A 268 -10.61 24.90 -21.74
CA VAL A 268 -11.94 25.25 -22.23
C VAL A 268 -12.78 23.96 -22.28
N GLN A 269 -13.90 23.92 -21.56
CA GLN A 269 -14.85 22.82 -21.68
C GLN A 269 -15.45 22.88 -23.09
N THR A 270 -15.08 21.95 -23.94
CA THR A 270 -15.80 21.70 -25.18
C THR A 270 -17.10 21.01 -24.81
N GLU A 271 -18.25 21.66 -25.05
CA GLU A 271 -19.54 20.98 -25.00
C GLU A 271 -19.49 19.81 -25.99
N GLN A 272 -19.50 18.58 -25.47
CA GLN A 272 -19.77 17.43 -26.32
C GLN A 272 -21.23 17.55 -26.73
N GLU A 273 -21.49 17.80 -28.01
CA GLU A 273 -22.80 17.59 -28.62
C GLU A 273 -23.19 16.14 -28.31
N VAL A 274 -24.16 15.98 -27.41
CA VAL A 274 -24.84 14.72 -27.18
C VAL A 274 -25.62 14.42 -28.48
N THR A 275 -24.97 13.70 -29.38
CA THR A 275 -25.71 13.10 -30.52
C THR A 275 -26.59 12.01 -29.93
N THR A 276 -27.88 12.32 -29.86
CA THR A 276 -29.01 11.45 -29.51
C THR A 276 -29.04 10.16 -30.37
#